data_f84c1a24d69a1c8d6faca37b93fb883d
#
_entry.id   f84c1a24d69a1c8d6faca37b93fb883d
#
_cell.length_a   1.000
_cell.length_b   1.000
_cell.length_c   1.000
_cell.angle_alpha   90.00
_cell.angle_beta   90.00
_cell.angle_gamma   90.00
#
_symmetry.space_group_name_H-M   'P 1'
#
loop_
_entity.id
_entity.type
_entity.pdbx_description
1 polymer ?
#
loop_
_entity_poly.entity_id
_entity_poly.type
_entity_poly.pdbx_seq_one_letter_code
_entity_poly.pdbx_strand_id
1 'polypeptide(L)'
;MSLLPSVRATWAPRGQTPVLRHHFAWKRLSIAGVLAYEPDGSDAHLVFQLRPGAYNDETLIDFLAEVHAHEQHRPIILIWDGLPSHHSRRMLDWLAEQCAWLRAERLPGYAPDLNPIEQVWGNVKSHELANLCADTIGEVSDAAEDGLDRVSSDAQLCFAFLRHAGLRL
;
A
#
# COMPACT_ATOMS: atom_id res chain seq x y z
N MET A 1 8.07 5.88 -1.34
CA MET A 1 9.08 5.85 -0.26
C MET A 1 10.38 6.48 -0.75
N SER A 2 11.28 6.83 0.14
CA SER A 2 12.58 7.46 -0.18
C SER A 2 13.65 6.93 0.76
N LEU A 3 14.93 7.26 0.46
CA LEU A 3 16.06 6.93 1.34
C LEU A 3 16.05 7.70 2.69
N LEU A 4 15.17 8.66 2.89
CA LEU A 4 15.05 9.34 4.17
C LEU A 4 14.50 8.38 5.22
N PRO A 5 15.21 8.15 6.35
CA PRO A 5 14.75 7.26 7.40
C PRO A 5 13.40 7.70 7.96
N SER A 6 12.52 6.73 8.22
CA SER A 6 11.32 6.95 9.04
C SER A 6 11.76 7.00 10.50
N VAL A 7 12.03 8.20 11.02
CA VAL A 7 12.54 8.37 12.39
C VAL A 7 11.46 7.98 13.40
N ARG A 8 11.79 7.05 14.29
CA ARG A 8 10.93 6.56 15.37
C ARG A 8 11.68 6.59 16.68
N ALA A 9 10.93 6.75 17.78
CA ALA A 9 11.49 6.64 19.13
C ALA A 9 12.09 5.23 19.32
N THR A 10 13.29 5.18 19.92
CA THR A 10 13.97 3.93 20.26
C THR A 10 14.59 4.04 21.65
N TRP A 11 14.98 2.90 22.22
CA TRP A 11 15.63 2.84 23.52
C TRP A 11 17.13 3.03 23.36
N ALA A 12 17.70 3.82 24.29
CA ALA A 12 19.15 4.02 24.39
C ALA A 12 19.55 4.17 25.87
N PRO A 13 20.80 3.90 26.20
CA PRO A 13 21.33 4.22 27.53
C PRO A 13 21.16 5.71 27.86
N ARG A 14 20.90 6.02 29.12
CA ARG A 14 20.72 7.40 29.58
C ARG A 14 21.94 8.25 29.19
N GLY A 15 21.69 9.40 28.54
CA GLY A 15 22.74 10.31 28.08
C GLY A 15 23.37 9.95 26.74
N GLN A 16 22.95 8.87 26.07
CA GLN A 16 23.43 8.45 24.77
C GLN A 16 22.29 8.53 23.74
N THR A 17 22.08 9.71 23.16
CA THR A 17 21.08 9.88 22.10
C THR A 17 21.52 9.13 20.85
N PRO A 18 20.70 8.23 20.29
CA PRO A 18 21.01 7.57 19.03
C PRO A 18 21.12 8.59 17.89
N VAL A 19 22.16 8.43 17.08
CA VAL A 19 22.40 9.28 15.89
C VAL A 19 22.24 8.43 14.65
N LEU A 20 21.25 8.75 13.82
CA LEU A 20 21.08 8.13 12.52
C LEU A 20 21.95 8.86 11.49
N ARG A 21 22.80 8.10 10.79
CA ARG A 21 23.58 8.61 9.65
C ARG A 21 23.04 7.97 8.39
N HIS A 22 22.67 8.77 7.41
CA HIS A 22 22.13 8.27 6.14
C HIS A 22 22.67 9.10 4.97
N HIS A 23 22.71 8.49 3.81
CA HIS A 23 23.04 9.18 2.56
C HIS A 23 21.78 9.87 2.02
N PHE A 24 21.96 11.12 1.58
CA PHE A 24 20.85 11.87 0.97
C PHE A 24 20.76 11.52 -0.51
N ALA A 25 19.67 10.88 -0.93
CA ALA A 25 19.42 10.61 -2.34
C ALA A 25 17.94 10.84 -2.68
N TRP A 26 17.71 11.43 -3.85
CA TRP A 26 16.37 11.77 -4.36
C TRP A 26 15.64 10.58 -5.02
N LYS A 27 16.23 9.38 -4.99
CA LYS A 27 15.56 8.19 -5.53
C LYS A 27 14.29 7.89 -4.74
N ARG A 28 13.21 7.61 -5.46
CA ARG A 28 11.90 7.29 -4.88
C ARG A 28 11.45 5.92 -5.35
N LEU A 29 10.84 5.19 -4.42
CA LEU A 29 10.12 3.96 -4.66
C LEU A 29 8.64 4.23 -4.41
N SER A 30 7.78 3.82 -5.34
CA SER A 30 6.33 3.87 -5.18
C SER A 30 5.77 2.47 -4.97
N ILE A 31 4.70 2.40 -4.21
CA ILE A 31 3.98 1.16 -3.94
C ILE A 31 2.52 1.37 -4.34
N ALA A 32 1.99 0.44 -5.12
CA ALA A 32 0.56 0.22 -5.24
C ALA A 32 0.17 -0.98 -4.38
N GLY A 33 -1.02 -0.97 -3.81
CA GLY A 33 -1.51 -2.08 -3.00
C GLY A 33 -3.03 -2.09 -2.92
N VAL A 34 -3.58 -3.28 -2.84
CA VAL A 34 -4.99 -3.55 -2.64
C VAL A 34 -5.13 -4.54 -1.49
N LEU A 35 -5.91 -4.19 -0.47
CA LEU A 35 -6.38 -5.14 0.52
C LEU A 35 -7.62 -5.85 -0.03
N ALA A 36 -7.48 -7.13 -0.33
CA ALA A 36 -8.55 -7.99 -0.77
C ALA A 36 -9.23 -8.66 0.44
N TYR A 37 -10.53 -8.74 0.41
CA TYR A 37 -11.36 -9.35 1.46
C TYR A 37 -12.39 -10.25 0.83
N GLU A 38 -12.50 -11.49 1.29
CA GLU A 38 -13.61 -12.36 0.91
C GLU A 38 -14.92 -11.83 1.53
N PRO A 39 -16.02 -11.77 0.76
CA PRO A 39 -17.27 -11.21 1.24
C PRO A 39 -17.87 -11.92 2.46
N ASP A 40 -17.53 -13.19 2.66
CA ASP A 40 -17.96 -13.99 3.81
C ASP A 40 -17.04 -13.86 5.04
N GLY A 41 -15.99 -13.05 4.93
CA GLY A 41 -15.01 -12.84 5.98
C GLY A 41 -14.07 -14.03 6.22
N SER A 42 -14.01 -14.99 5.31
CA SER A 42 -13.18 -16.20 5.45
C SER A 42 -11.70 -15.94 5.25
N ASP A 43 -11.34 -14.95 4.42
CA ASP A 43 -9.95 -14.62 4.10
C ASP A 43 -9.77 -13.13 3.82
N ALA A 44 -8.52 -12.68 4.02
CA ALA A 44 -8.08 -11.35 3.65
C ALA A 44 -6.57 -11.35 3.39
N HIS A 45 -6.13 -10.65 2.37
CA HIS A 45 -4.71 -10.55 2.02
C HIS A 45 -4.40 -9.23 1.32
N LEU A 46 -3.12 -8.94 1.15
CA LEU A 46 -2.61 -7.77 0.45
C LEU A 46 -2.01 -8.20 -0.89
N VAL A 47 -2.48 -7.61 -1.98
CA VAL A 47 -1.82 -7.65 -3.28
C VAL A 47 -1.07 -6.34 -3.47
N PHE A 48 0.23 -6.39 -3.81
CA PHE A 48 1.04 -5.19 -3.93
C PHE A 48 2.06 -5.29 -5.05
N GLN A 49 2.54 -4.13 -5.49
CA GLN A 49 3.62 -3.99 -6.46
C GLN A 49 4.51 -2.81 -6.09
N LEU A 50 5.83 -3.02 -6.10
CA LEU A 50 6.82 -1.97 -5.93
C LEU A 50 7.40 -1.57 -7.28
N ARG A 51 7.66 -0.28 -7.48
CA ARG A 51 8.31 0.19 -8.70
C ARG A 51 9.13 1.46 -8.46
N PRO A 52 10.20 1.66 -9.22
CA PRO A 52 10.88 2.95 -9.29
C PRO A 52 9.97 4.02 -9.93
N GLY A 53 10.07 5.25 -9.45
CA GLY A 53 9.29 6.38 -9.98
C GLY A 53 7.86 6.44 -9.44
N ALA A 54 6.97 7.13 -10.14
CA ALA A 54 5.58 7.32 -9.74
C ALA A 54 4.64 6.40 -10.53
N TYR A 55 3.50 6.06 -9.93
CA TYR A 55 2.37 5.50 -10.65
C TYR A 55 1.65 6.60 -11.45
N ASN A 56 1.26 6.26 -12.65
CA ASN A 56 0.34 7.01 -13.48
C ASN A 56 -0.88 6.13 -13.81
N ASP A 57 -1.83 6.63 -14.59
CA ASP A 57 -3.02 5.89 -14.97
C ASP A 57 -2.72 4.57 -15.72
N GLU A 58 -1.75 4.57 -16.64
CA GLU A 58 -1.34 3.37 -17.38
C GLU A 58 -0.82 2.27 -16.46
N THR A 59 0.12 2.62 -15.59
CA THR A 59 0.73 1.66 -14.67
C THR A 59 -0.20 1.20 -13.54
N LEU A 60 -1.23 2.00 -13.22
CA LEU A 60 -2.30 1.57 -12.33
C LEU A 60 -3.28 0.61 -13.02
N ILE A 61 -3.56 0.83 -14.31
CA ILE A 61 -4.35 -0.10 -15.13
C ILE A 61 -3.66 -1.46 -15.20
N ASP A 62 -2.35 -1.49 -15.48
CA ASP A 62 -1.56 -2.73 -15.49
C ASP A 62 -1.63 -3.44 -14.14
N PHE A 63 -1.45 -2.70 -13.04
CA PHE A 63 -1.56 -3.25 -11.68
C PHE A 63 -2.96 -3.80 -11.38
N LEU A 64 -4.03 -3.13 -11.78
CA LEU A 64 -5.40 -3.64 -11.59
C LEU A 64 -5.67 -4.91 -12.42
N ALA A 65 -5.07 -5.03 -13.61
CA ALA A 65 -5.13 -6.26 -14.40
C ALA A 65 -4.38 -7.42 -13.70
N GLU A 66 -3.23 -7.14 -13.08
CA GLU A 66 -2.50 -8.13 -12.27
C GLU A 66 -3.32 -8.55 -11.03
N VAL A 67 -3.96 -7.60 -10.34
CA VAL A 67 -4.88 -7.90 -9.21
C VAL A 67 -6.00 -8.83 -9.68
N HIS A 68 -6.63 -8.57 -10.82
CA HIS A 68 -7.69 -9.43 -11.35
C HIS A 68 -7.21 -10.85 -11.67
N ALA A 69 -6.01 -10.97 -12.22
CA ALA A 69 -5.39 -12.27 -12.46
C ALA A 69 -5.07 -13.01 -11.15
N HIS A 70 -4.56 -12.30 -10.14
CA HIS A 70 -4.28 -12.83 -8.82
C HIS A 70 -5.57 -13.34 -8.14
N GLU A 71 -6.67 -12.60 -8.27
CA GLU A 71 -8.00 -12.95 -7.78
C GLU A 71 -8.73 -13.98 -8.67
N GLN A 72 -7.99 -14.75 -9.45
CA GLN A 72 -8.52 -15.84 -10.30
C GLN A 72 -9.64 -15.38 -11.24
N HIS A 73 -9.57 -14.15 -11.73
CA HIS A 73 -10.56 -13.52 -12.62
C HIS A 73 -12.00 -13.44 -12.03
N ARG A 74 -12.11 -13.39 -10.70
CA ARG A 74 -13.39 -13.18 -10.01
C ARG A 74 -13.85 -11.73 -10.14
N PRO A 75 -15.16 -11.44 -10.04
CA PRO A 75 -15.66 -10.07 -9.96
C PRO A 75 -15.14 -9.34 -8.72
N ILE A 76 -14.76 -8.07 -8.90
CA ILE A 76 -14.16 -7.22 -7.86
C ILE A 76 -15.00 -5.95 -7.67
N ILE A 77 -15.24 -5.59 -6.42
CA ILE A 77 -15.66 -4.24 -6.04
C ILE A 77 -14.44 -3.53 -5.49
N LEU A 78 -13.90 -2.58 -6.25
CA LEU A 78 -12.74 -1.77 -5.86
C LEU A 78 -13.22 -0.51 -5.15
N ILE A 79 -12.76 -0.31 -3.92
CA ILE A 79 -13.01 0.91 -3.16
C ILE A 79 -11.68 1.65 -3.03
N TRP A 80 -11.59 2.88 -3.54
CA TRP A 80 -10.34 3.64 -3.58
C TRP A 80 -10.54 5.12 -3.31
N ASP A 81 -9.46 5.83 -3.09
CA ASP A 81 -9.46 7.25 -2.86
C ASP A 81 -9.63 8.09 -4.16
N GLY A 82 -9.60 9.40 -4.00
CA GLY A 82 -9.80 10.36 -5.09
C GLY A 82 -8.51 10.88 -5.71
N LEU A 83 -7.41 10.11 -5.78
CA LEU A 83 -6.19 10.55 -6.48
C LEU A 83 -6.48 10.93 -7.94
N PRO A 84 -5.79 11.94 -8.51
CA PRO A 84 -6.03 12.37 -9.89
C PRO A 84 -5.92 11.24 -10.93
N SER A 85 -4.99 10.30 -10.75
CA SER A 85 -4.81 9.13 -11.62
C SER A 85 -6.00 8.17 -11.59
N HIS A 86 -6.77 8.11 -10.49
CA HIS A 86 -7.95 7.25 -10.34
C HIS A 86 -9.16 7.76 -11.12
N HIS A 87 -9.16 9.02 -11.57
CA HIS A 87 -10.26 9.61 -12.34
C HIS A 87 -9.77 10.34 -13.59
N SER A 88 -8.59 9.99 -14.09
CA SER A 88 -8.17 10.41 -15.42
C SER A 88 -9.13 9.89 -16.48
N ARG A 89 -9.21 10.57 -17.63
CA ARG A 89 -10.06 10.14 -18.75
C ARG A 89 -9.75 8.70 -19.15
N ARG A 90 -8.47 8.37 -19.28
CA ARG A 90 -8.01 7.02 -19.64
C ARG A 90 -8.45 5.95 -18.66
N MET A 91 -8.33 6.25 -17.34
CA MET A 91 -8.77 5.33 -16.28
C MET A 91 -10.29 5.11 -16.34
N LEU A 92 -11.07 6.17 -16.50
CA LEU A 92 -12.53 6.07 -16.58
C LEU A 92 -13.00 5.29 -17.82
N ASP A 93 -12.37 5.53 -18.97
CA ASP A 93 -12.67 4.80 -20.20
C ASP A 93 -12.33 3.31 -20.03
N TRP A 94 -11.17 2.99 -19.46
CA TRP A 94 -10.78 1.61 -19.15
C TRP A 94 -11.74 0.93 -18.16
N LEU A 95 -12.11 1.58 -17.06
CA LEU A 95 -13.05 1.03 -16.09
C LEU A 95 -14.42 0.71 -16.72
N ALA A 96 -14.87 1.56 -17.64
CA ALA A 96 -16.12 1.31 -18.37
C ALA A 96 -16.04 0.04 -19.24
N GLU A 97 -14.89 -0.26 -19.83
CA GLU A 97 -14.64 -1.49 -20.60
C GLU A 97 -14.57 -2.73 -19.69
N GLN A 98 -14.16 -2.57 -18.43
CA GLN A 98 -14.02 -3.68 -17.47
C GLN A 98 -15.29 -3.95 -16.62
N CYS A 99 -16.41 -3.30 -16.93
CA CYS A 99 -17.65 -3.36 -16.12
C CYS A 99 -18.23 -4.78 -15.92
N ALA A 100 -17.77 -5.77 -16.69
CA ALA A 100 -18.16 -7.17 -16.53
C ALA A 100 -17.63 -7.82 -15.24
N TRP A 101 -16.47 -7.35 -14.76
CA TRP A 101 -15.82 -7.92 -13.58
C TRP A 101 -15.41 -6.89 -12.53
N LEU A 102 -15.28 -5.60 -12.89
CA LEU A 102 -14.79 -4.55 -12.01
C LEU A 102 -15.83 -3.45 -11.81
N ARG A 103 -16.16 -3.21 -10.57
CA ARG A 103 -16.95 -2.05 -10.15
C ARG A 103 -16.12 -1.18 -9.22
N ALA A 104 -15.84 0.05 -9.62
CA ALA A 104 -15.06 1.00 -8.82
C ALA A 104 -15.98 1.97 -8.07
N GLU A 105 -15.78 2.08 -6.77
CA GLU A 105 -16.47 3.02 -5.88
C GLU A 105 -15.45 3.94 -5.21
N ARG A 106 -15.84 5.20 -5.00
CA ARG A 106 -14.92 6.19 -4.42
C ARG A 106 -15.20 6.40 -2.94
N LEU A 107 -14.12 6.42 -2.15
CA LEU A 107 -14.18 6.90 -0.78
C LEU A 107 -14.56 8.39 -0.75
N PRO A 108 -15.21 8.86 0.32
CA PRO A 108 -15.44 10.27 0.54
C PRO A 108 -14.15 11.08 0.45
N GLY A 109 -14.23 12.29 -0.10
CA GLY A 109 -13.06 13.17 -0.17
C GLY A 109 -12.52 13.51 1.23
N TYR A 110 -11.20 13.58 1.33
CA TYR A 110 -10.50 13.92 2.59
C TYR A 110 -10.78 12.98 3.77
N ALA A 111 -11.05 11.71 3.52
CA ALA A 111 -11.30 10.70 4.53
C ALA A 111 -10.26 9.56 4.49
N PRO A 112 -8.95 9.83 4.70
CA PRO A 112 -7.91 8.80 4.69
C PRO A 112 -8.13 7.75 5.79
N ASP A 113 -8.78 8.13 6.90
CA ASP A 113 -9.08 7.22 8.01
C ASP A 113 -10.05 6.09 7.61
N LEU A 114 -10.83 6.30 6.54
CA LEU A 114 -11.72 5.27 5.98
C LEU A 114 -11.00 4.36 4.97
N ASN A 115 -9.72 4.61 4.66
CA ASN A 115 -8.95 3.80 3.73
C ASN A 115 -8.02 2.83 4.47
N PRO A 116 -8.35 1.53 4.58
CA PRO A 116 -7.55 0.57 5.34
C PRO A 116 -6.11 0.44 4.85
N ILE A 117 -5.84 0.73 3.56
CA ILE A 117 -4.50 0.65 2.98
C ILE A 117 -3.52 1.65 3.62
N GLU A 118 -4.01 2.77 4.15
CA GLU A 118 -3.17 3.73 4.86
C GLU A 118 -2.56 3.12 6.15
N GLN A 119 -3.28 2.18 6.77
CA GLN A 119 -2.78 1.45 7.94
C GLN A 119 -1.65 0.49 7.54
N VAL A 120 -1.70 -0.11 6.35
CA VAL A 120 -0.60 -0.93 5.81
C VAL A 120 0.67 -0.08 5.69
N TRP A 121 0.55 1.09 5.06
CA TRP A 121 1.69 2.00 4.92
C TRP A 121 2.25 2.46 6.27
N GLY A 122 1.38 2.77 7.21
CA GLY A 122 1.76 3.12 8.58
C GLY A 122 2.46 1.97 9.30
N ASN A 123 1.97 0.74 9.14
CA ASN A 123 2.51 -0.46 9.74
C ASN A 123 3.93 -0.74 9.23
N VAL A 124 4.14 -0.84 7.90
CA VAL A 124 5.45 -1.08 7.29
C VAL A 124 6.45 0.03 7.66
N LYS A 125 6.04 1.30 7.65
CA LYS A 125 6.90 2.42 8.06
C LYS A 125 7.31 2.37 9.53
N SER A 126 6.50 1.79 10.39
CA SER A 126 6.78 1.73 11.83
C SER A 126 7.49 0.46 12.29
N HIS A 127 7.57 -0.55 11.45
CA HIS A 127 8.26 -1.81 11.74
C HIS A 127 9.53 -1.93 10.88
N GLU A 128 9.39 -2.26 9.63
CA GLU A 128 10.52 -2.61 8.76
C GLU A 128 11.36 -1.38 8.36
N LEU A 129 10.70 -0.23 8.17
CA LEU A 129 11.39 1.00 7.77
C LEU A 129 11.72 1.93 8.94
N ALA A 130 11.41 1.52 10.17
CA ALA A 130 11.68 2.32 11.35
C ALA A 130 13.19 2.45 11.58
N ASN A 131 13.68 3.70 11.56
CA ASN A 131 15.11 4.02 11.75
C ASN A 131 16.06 3.32 10.75
N LEU A 132 15.55 2.81 9.64
CA LEU A 132 16.36 2.19 8.59
C LEU A 132 17.24 3.24 7.91
N CYS A 133 18.55 3.10 8.03
CA CYS A 133 19.56 3.92 7.36
C CYS A 133 20.11 3.15 6.17
N ALA A 134 19.33 3.02 5.11
CA ALA A 134 19.72 2.31 3.91
C ALA A 134 20.72 3.12 3.08
N ASP A 135 21.69 2.46 2.51
CA ASP A 135 22.68 3.06 1.59
C ASP A 135 22.15 3.10 0.16
N THR A 136 21.22 2.20 -0.18
CA THR A 136 20.64 2.07 -1.52
C THR A 136 19.11 2.04 -1.48
N ILE A 137 18.48 2.41 -2.60
CA ILE A 137 17.03 2.28 -2.75
C ILE A 137 16.61 0.80 -2.81
N GLY A 138 17.52 -0.10 -3.20
CA GLY A 138 17.30 -1.54 -3.16
C GLY A 138 17.04 -2.03 -1.74
N GLU A 139 17.89 -1.66 -0.78
CA GLU A 139 17.70 -2.03 0.64
C GLU A 139 16.36 -1.50 1.20
N VAL A 140 15.91 -0.30 0.78
CA VAL A 140 14.58 0.21 1.15
C VAL A 140 13.49 -0.62 0.49
N SER A 141 13.69 -1.05 -0.76
CA SER A 141 12.76 -1.92 -1.49
C SER A 141 12.60 -3.26 -0.79
N ASP A 142 13.73 -3.90 -0.50
CA ASP A 142 13.77 -5.23 0.13
C ASP A 142 13.08 -5.20 1.51
N ALA A 143 13.41 -4.22 2.35
CA ALA A 143 12.78 -4.05 3.65
C ALA A 143 11.28 -3.73 3.54
N ALA A 144 10.87 -2.97 2.52
CA ALA A 144 9.46 -2.68 2.28
C ALA A 144 8.70 -3.93 1.80
N GLU A 145 9.33 -4.73 0.93
CA GLU A 145 8.78 -5.98 0.40
C GLU A 145 8.58 -7.00 1.53
N ASP A 146 9.60 -7.20 2.38
CA ASP A 146 9.49 -8.05 3.58
C ASP A 146 8.30 -7.66 4.48
N GLY A 147 8.10 -6.36 4.69
CA GLY A 147 6.98 -5.84 5.48
C GLY A 147 5.61 -6.04 4.82
N LEU A 148 5.55 -5.88 3.50
CA LEU A 148 4.32 -6.10 2.72
C LEU A 148 3.97 -7.59 2.64
N ASP A 149 4.96 -8.47 2.46
CA ASP A 149 4.79 -9.92 2.47
C ASP A 149 4.29 -10.42 3.83
N ARG A 150 4.85 -9.88 4.93
CA ARG A 150 4.36 -10.16 6.29
C ARG A 150 2.89 -9.77 6.46
N VAL A 151 2.51 -8.59 5.95
CA VAL A 151 1.10 -8.15 5.99
C VAL A 151 0.24 -9.04 5.11
N SER A 152 0.67 -9.37 3.89
CA SER A 152 -0.09 -10.19 2.94
C SER A 152 -0.36 -11.59 3.47
N SER A 153 0.57 -12.14 4.25
CA SER A 153 0.43 -13.49 4.85
C SER A 153 -0.36 -13.53 6.15
N ASP A 154 -0.83 -12.38 6.67
CA ASP A 154 -1.57 -12.29 7.94
C ASP A 154 -2.99 -11.74 7.71
N ALA A 155 -3.94 -12.63 7.43
CA ALA A 155 -5.34 -12.28 7.24
C ALA A 155 -5.94 -11.55 8.46
N GLN A 156 -5.52 -11.92 9.70
CA GLN A 156 -6.04 -11.25 10.91
C GLN A 156 -5.57 -9.81 10.99
N LEU A 157 -4.34 -9.53 10.58
CA LEU A 157 -3.81 -8.18 10.50
C LEU A 157 -4.55 -7.37 9.42
N CYS A 158 -4.82 -7.95 8.25
CA CYS A 158 -5.63 -7.32 7.20
C CYS A 158 -7.03 -6.96 7.72
N PHE A 159 -7.71 -7.86 8.42
CA PHE A 159 -8.98 -7.57 9.08
C PHE A 159 -8.87 -6.53 10.21
N ALA A 160 -7.74 -6.47 10.91
CA ALA A 160 -7.52 -5.44 11.92
C ALA A 160 -7.48 -4.04 11.28
N PHE A 161 -6.86 -3.89 10.12
CA PHE A 161 -6.85 -2.63 9.35
C PHE A 161 -8.25 -2.22 8.90
N LEU A 162 -9.07 -3.17 8.42
CA LEU A 162 -10.47 -2.91 8.06
C LEU A 162 -11.26 -2.37 9.26
N ARG A 163 -11.16 -3.06 10.40
CA ARG A 163 -11.82 -2.64 11.64
C ARG A 163 -11.34 -1.29 12.16
N HIS A 164 -10.03 -1.01 12.02
CA HIS A 164 -9.46 0.28 12.42
C HIS A 164 -10.04 1.43 11.58
N ALA A 165 -10.30 1.21 10.31
CA ALA A 165 -11.00 2.15 9.43
C ALA A 165 -12.51 2.27 9.72
N GLY A 166 -13.03 1.58 10.73
CA GLY A 166 -14.46 1.59 11.10
C GLY A 166 -15.35 0.78 10.16
N LEU A 167 -14.74 -0.02 9.26
CA LEU A 167 -15.46 -0.83 8.28
C LEU A 167 -15.68 -2.26 8.79
N ARG A 168 -16.68 -2.92 8.25
CA ARG A 168 -17.04 -4.32 8.52
C ARG A 168 -17.52 -4.98 7.23
N LEU A 169 -17.26 -6.26 7.07
CA LEU A 169 -17.88 -7.12 6.08
C LEU A 169 -19.20 -7.67 6.61
#